data_90fb58b1a00173d1a2aa79b5750e4a42
#
_entry.id   90fb58b1a00173d1a2aa79b5750e4a42
#
_cell.length_a   1.000
_cell.length_b   1.000
_cell.length_c   1.000
_cell.angle_alpha   90.00
_cell.angle_beta   90.00
_cell.angle_gamma   90.00
#
_symmetry.space_group_name_H-M   'P 1'
#
loop_
_entity.id
_entity.type
_entity.pdbx_description
1 polymer ?
#
loop_
_entity_poly.entity_id
_entity_poly.type
_entity_poly.pdbx_seq_one_letter_code
_entity_poly.pdbx_strand_id
1 'polypeptide(L)'
;MSMICGLAGVVQAQEEVLPVVTPAVEPACTMHGSPVVPSVEEIRSEAQAKEALIKNLKLCTSAENALLIAAESMSLEALQAYLAKEHHAYDGHSVLEHAELKVRFALPMPHKPCPECGKTVYHADPNGQLPAWTHHYTDGKLQYSRFPIPLQIYAKAEQGMGLWDKLVHRVKVDNFNLAATLIFLMAILHTFMAPMFQKWAHHLEKAHKQKLRDNKFRILHPEQRMPVSFGSTLCHFLGEVEVVFGLWIIPFALVCQHYYSMDDFLRYIDRDTSFTEPLFVAVIMVIASSRPIYRLAENTLKFGASMGGGTPAAWWLSVLCIAPLLGSFITEPAAMTLAAILLAKKFYHLKPAPSLCYATLALLFVNVSVGGTLTHFAAPPIVMVASKWNWDMSHMFVHFGWKAIIGIIISNVIYFLIFTKEFKRLAEVQRLNSAFDSSVPTSWEDRQDVIPAWVYGISIFFLVWTVYFAHHPAIFVGGFLFFLGFTMATPQYQNAFSIKVPLLVAFFLAGLLIMGGVQGWWMQPVLQALADLGATATMGLASILTAFNDNASVTFLSSTVPSLPEHIRYAIVAGAVTGGGLTVIANAPNPAGQAILGKYFKDGISALQLFLWAALPTFIIFCLYNFIYFGN
;
A
#
# COMPACT_ATOMS: atom_id res chain seq x y z
N MET A 1 34.15 -5.45 20.34
CA MET A 1 35.08 -4.66 19.48
C MET A 1 35.94 -5.54 18.58
N SER A 2 35.96 -6.85 18.76
CA SER A 2 36.75 -7.81 17.96
C SER A 2 35.98 -8.45 16.80
N MET A 3 34.69 -8.17 16.64
CA MET A 3 33.83 -8.75 15.60
C MET A 3 33.54 -7.79 14.43
N ILE A 4 33.93 -6.53 14.56
CA ILE A 4 33.74 -5.50 13.51
C ILE A 4 34.95 -5.46 12.54
N CYS A 5 36.11 -5.98 12.94
CA CYS A 5 37.27 -6.07 12.05
C CYS A 5 37.26 -7.27 11.08
N GLY A 6 36.34 -8.20 11.24
CA GLY A 6 36.22 -9.39 10.36
C GLY A 6 35.44 -9.17 9.07
N LEU A 7 34.64 -8.11 8.98
CA LEU A 7 33.82 -7.81 7.80
C LEU A 7 34.47 -6.81 6.82
N ALA A 8 35.57 -6.18 7.21
CA ALA A 8 36.35 -5.32 6.32
C ALA A 8 37.39 -6.07 5.45
N GLY A 9 37.55 -7.37 5.67
CA GLY A 9 38.55 -8.21 4.97
C GLY A 9 38.05 -8.99 3.76
N VAL A 10 36.76 -8.86 3.38
CA VAL A 10 36.16 -9.65 2.28
C VAL A 10 35.93 -8.81 1.00
N VAL A 11 36.27 -7.55 1.00
CA VAL A 11 36.14 -6.66 -0.19
C VAL A 11 37.50 -6.44 -0.92
N GLN A 12 38.53 -7.15 -0.54
CA GLN A 12 39.77 -7.19 -1.32
C GLN A 12 40.00 -8.61 -1.84
N ALA A 13 39.18 -9.01 -2.80
CA ALA A 13 39.44 -10.22 -3.58
C ALA A 13 39.29 -9.90 -5.06
N GLN A 14 40.47 -9.83 -5.67
CA GLN A 14 40.77 -10.20 -7.04
C GLN A 14 40.23 -9.30 -8.17
N GLU A 15 41.08 -8.40 -8.61
CA GLU A 15 41.32 -8.17 -10.03
C GLU A 15 41.77 -9.48 -10.67
N GLU A 16 40.87 -10.37 -11.00
CA GLU A 16 41.13 -11.40 -11.99
C GLU A 16 40.99 -10.75 -13.36
N VAL A 17 42.14 -10.51 -13.98
CA VAL A 17 42.27 -10.27 -15.41
C VAL A 17 41.59 -11.43 -16.13
N LEU A 18 40.41 -11.18 -16.68
CA LEU A 18 39.69 -12.12 -17.52
C LEU A 18 40.61 -12.53 -18.70
N PRO A 19 40.84 -13.81 -18.96
CA PRO A 19 41.64 -14.25 -20.09
C PRO A 19 40.92 -13.82 -21.39
N VAL A 20 41.71 -13.24 -22.31
CA VAL A 20 41.29 -12.98 -23.68
C VAL A 20 41.02 -14.33 -24.35
N VAL A 21 39.76 -14.77 -24.30
CA VAL A 21 39.31 -15.92 -25.07
C VAL A 21 38.96 -15.39 -26.48
N THR A 22 39.79 -15.77 -27.45
CA THR A 22 39.45 -15.62 -28.85
C THR A 22 38.17 -16.42 -29.14
N PRO A 23 37.09 -15.80 -29.66
CA PRO A 23 35.84 -16.52 -29.90
C PRO A 23 35.95 -17.43 -31.11
N ALA A 24 35.49 -18.65 -30.98
CA ALA A 24 35.05 -19.42 -32.14
C ALA A 24 33.84 -18.69 -32.72
N VAL A 25 33.96 -18.25 -33.98
CA VAL A 25 32.91 -17.56 -34.71
C VAL A 25 31.82 -18.58 -35.00
N GLU A 26 30.77 -18.62 -34.19
CA GLU A 26 29.52 -19.20 -34.64
C GLU A 26 28.92 -18.28 -35.75
N PRO A 27 28.37 -18.83 -36.82
CA PRO A 27 27.87 -18.02 -37.92
C PRO A 27 26.77 -17.07 -37.43
N ALA A 28 27.04 -15.78 -37.55
CA ALA A 28 26.03 -14.75 -37.29
C ALA A 28 24.81 -15.04 -38.17
N CYS A 29 23.63 -15.06 -37.55
CA CYS A 29 22.39 -15.14 -38.31
C CYS A 29 22.30 -13.91 -39.23
N THR A 30 22.61 -14.09 -40.52
CA THR A 30 22.52 -13.01 -41.52
C THR A 30 21.04 -12.71 -41.73
N MET A 31 20.64 -11.48 -41.40
CA MET A 31 19.28 -11.01 -41.63
C MET A 31 18.97 -11.00 -43.11
N HIS A 32 18.12 -11.95 -43.55
CA HIS A 32 17.59 -11.95 -44.92
C HIS A 32 16.50 -10.88 -45.06
N GLY A 33 16.76 -9.89 -45.87
CA GLY A 33 15.80 -8.87 -46.29
C GLY A 33 15.70 -7.67 -45.37
N SER A 34 16.84 -7.04 -45.09
CA SER A 34 16.87 -5.75 -44.35
C SER A 34 16.25 -4.65 -45.23
N PRO A 35 15.21 -3.92 -44.73
CA PRO A 35 15.00 -2.57 -45.23
C PRO A 35 16.28 -1.77 -44.91
N VAL A 36 16.62 -0.86 -45.81
CA VAL A 36 17.78 0.04 -45.62
C VAL A 36 17.62 0.75 -44.27
N VAL A 37 18.33 0.27 -43.30
CA VAL A 37 18.42 0.86 -41.98
C VAL A 37 19.39 2.00 -42.13
N PRO A 38 19.04 3.28 -41.78
CA PRO A 38 20.01 4.35 -41.78
C PRO A 38 21.18 3.90 -40.92
N SER A 39 22.39 4.00 -41.46
CA SER A 39 23.61 3.58 -40.78
C SER A 39 23.86 4.50 -39.57
N VAL A 40 24.60 4.00 -38.57
CA VAL A 40 25.11 4.80 -37.45
C VAL A 40 25.92 6.01 -37.95
N GLU A 41 26.35 6.01 -39.20
CA GLU A 41 27.01 7.08 -39.95
C GLU A 41 26.21 8.38 -40.06
N GLU A 42 24.89 8.37 -39.95
CA GLU A 42 24.07 9.59 -39.84
C GLU A 42 24.23 10.34 -38.51
N ILE A 43 24.79 9.69 -37.49
CA ILE A 43 25.17 10.37 -36.26
C ILE A 43 26.53 11.02 -36.49
N ARG A 44 26.52 12.34 -36.56
CA ARG A 44 27.62 13.20 -37.01
C ARG A 44 29.01 13.00 -36.33
N SER A 45 29.13 12.17 -35.27
CA SER A 45 30.40 11.80 -34.65
C SER A 45 30.28 10.49 -33.88
N GLU A 46 31.39 9.73 -33.79
CA GLU A 46 31.50 8.51 -33.01
C GLU A 46 31.15 8.74 -31.51
N ALA A 47 31.52 9.91 -30.98
CA ALA A 47 31.19 10.28 -29.61
C ALA A 47 29.66 10.43 -29.39
N GLN A 48 28.96 11.03 -30.35
CA GLN A 48 27.51 11.19 -30.27
C GLN A 48 26.79 9.83 -30.41
N ALA A 49 27.27 8.94 -31.26
CA ALA A 49 26.76 7.59 -31.41
C ALA A 49 26.92 6.80 -30.10
N LYS A 50 28.09 6.86 -29.49
CA LYS A 50 28.38 6.23 -28.19
C LYS A 50 27.50 6.79 -27.07
N GLU A 51 27.39 8.12 -26.99
CA GLU A 51 26.55 8.79 -25.98
C GLU A 51 25.05 8.41 -26.13
N ALA A 52 24.55 8.36 -27.37
CA ALA A 52 23.20 7.93 -27.67
C ALA A 52 22.96 6.46 -27.27
N LEU A 53 23.95 5.58 -27.54
CA LEU A 53 23.90 4.17 -27.15
C LEU A 53 23.86 4.00 -25.63
N ILE A 54 24.71 4.70 -24.90
CA ILE A 54 24.75 4.69 -23.44
C ILE A 54 23.44 5.24 -22.86
N LYS A 55 22.91 6.32 -23.40
CA LYS A 55 21.64 6.89 -23.00
C LYS A 55 20.48 5.90 -23.19
N ASN A 56 20.47 5.16 -24.26
CA ASN A 56 19.44 4.16 -24.54
C ASN A 56 19.63 2.89 -23.70
N LEU A 57 20.85 2.49 -23.40
CA LEU A 57 21.15 1.47 -22.41
C LEU A 57 20.55 1.84 -21.04
N LYS A 58 20.70 3.08 -20.57
CA LYS A 58 20.10 3.57 -19.32
C LYS A 58 18.57 3.47 -19.32
N LEU A 59 17.93 3.56 -20.49
CA LEU A 59 16.47 3.40 -20.64
C LEU A 59 16.04 1.94 -20.75
N CYS A 60 16.91 1.04 -21.20
CA CYS A 60 16.65 -0.38 -21.38
C CYS A 60 16.94 -1.23 -20.14
N THR A 61 17.99 -0.85 -19.38
CA THR A 61 18.45 -1.59 -18.21
C THR A 61 18.09 -0.82 -16.94
N SER A 62 17.27 -1.40 -16.13
CA SER A 62 16.84 -0.75 -14.88
C SER A 62 17.88 -0.79 -13.78
N ALA A 63 19.09 -1.30 -13.94
CA ALA A 63 19.92 -1.37 -12.76
C ALA A 63 21.32 -2.00 -12.79
N GLU A 64 21.99 -2.27 -13.80
CA GLU A 64 23.37 -2.71 -13.56
C GLU A 64 24.37 -1.58 -13.81
N ASN A 65 24.64 -0.82 -12.73
CA ASN A 65 25.69 0.22 -12.73
C ASN A 65 27.03 -0.26 -13.29
N ALA A 66 27.37 -1.55 -13.14
CA ALA A 66 28.58 -2.16 -13.66
C ALA A 66 28.63 -2.14 -15.20
N LEU A 67 27.53 -2.45 -15.86
CA LEU A 67 27.43 -2.43 -17.32
C LEU A 67 27.57 -1.01 -17.89
N LEU A 68 26.96 -0.03 -17.21
CA LEU A 68 27.02 1.37 -17.61
C LEU A 68 28.43 1.96 -17.41
N ILE A 69 29.09 1.61 -16.30
CA ILE A 69 30.49 2.03 -16.03
C ILE A 69 31.44 1.42 -17.07
N ALA A 70 31.25 0.12 -17.39
CA ALA A 70 32.01 -0.53 -18.44
C ALA A 70 31.78 0.11 -19.82
N ALA A 71 30.51 0.43 -20.15
CA ALA A 71 30.14 1.09 -21.40
C ALA A 71 30.75 2.48 -21.56
N GLU A 72 30.89 3.25 -20.48
CA GLU A 72 31.54 4.57 -20.50
C GLU A 72 33.02 4.50 -20.79
N SER A 73 33.70 3.42 -20.41
CA SER A 73 35.15 3.24 -20.59
C SER A 73 35.56 2.61 -21.93
N MET A 74 34.62 1.98 -22.66
CA MET A 74 34.90 1.28 -23.94
C MET A 74 34.88 2.22 -25.14
N SER A 75 35.55 1.84 -26.23
CA SER A 75 35.34 2.47 -27.54
C SER A 75 33.96 2.07 -28.10
N LEU A 76 33.43 2.80 -29.09
CA LEU A 76 32.15 2.48 -29.70
C LEU A 76 32.15 1.06 -30.28
N GLU A 77 33.19 0.66 -31.00
CA GLU A 77 33.33 -0.68 -31.57
C GLU A 77 33.40 -1.77 -30.50
N ALA A 78 34.17 -1.52 -29.40
CA ALA A 78 34.25 -2.46 -28.30
C ALA A 78 32.92 -2.60 -27.55
N LEU A 79 32.17 -1.52 -27.38
CA LEU A 79 30.85 -1.51 -26.77
C LEU A 79 29.84 -2.27 -27.65
N GLN A 80 29.85 -2.06 -28.97
CA GLN A 80 29.00 -2.77 -29.92
C GLN A 80 29.32 -4.27 -29.94
N ALA A 81 30.60 -4.65 -29.95
CA ALA A 81 31.04 -6.04 -29.89
C ALA A 81 30.64 -6.73 -28.57
N TYR A 82 30.76 -6.01 -27.46
CA TYR A 82 30.36 -6.50 -26.14
C TYR A 82 28.84 -6.73 -26.08
N LEU A 83 28.03 -5.77 -26.53
CA LEU A 83 26.57 -5.88 -26.53
C LEU A 83 26.05 -6.93 -27.52
N ALA A 84 26.73 -7.13 -28.64
CA ALA A 84 26.41 -8.20 -29.59
C ALA A 84 26.68 -9.60 -29.01
N LYS A 85 27.63 -9.73 -28.07
CA LYS A 85 27.98 -10.99 -27.42
C LYS A 85 26.95 -11.39 -26.35
N GLU A 86 26.31 -10.42 -25.73
CA GLU A 86 25.26 -10.61 -24.71
C GLU A 86 23.89 -10.93 -25.30
N HIS A 87 23.87 -11.66 -26.42
CA HIS A 87 22.71 -11.93 -27.29
C HIS A 87 21.49 -12.58 -26.64
N HIS A 88 21.52 -12.92 -25.35
CA HIS A 88 20.46 -13.66 -24.67
C HIS A 88 20.00 -13.07 -23.33
N ALA A 89 20.47 -11.88 -22.97
CA ALA A 89 20.26 -11.35 -21.64
C ALA A 89 18.85 -10.80 -21.38
N TYR A 90 18.08 -10.49 -22.42
CA TYR A 90 16.72 -9.94 -22.26
C TYR A 90 15.77 -10.46 -23.33
N ASP A 91 14.87 -11.35 -22.96
CA ASP A 91 13.71 -11.79 -23.76
C ASP A 91 14.02 -12.19 -25.21
N GLY A 92 15.21 -12.72 -25.50
CA GLY A 92 15.61 -13.16 -26.82
C GLY A 92 16.13 -12.06 -27.76
N HIS A 93 16.32 -10.82 -27.27
CA HIS A 93 16.91 -9.72 -28.05
C HIS A 93 18.31 -9.36 -27.56
N SER A 94 19.19 -8.97 -28.48
CA SER A 94 20.44 -8.38 -28.08
C SER A 94 20.18 -6.99 -27.49
N VAL A 95 20.90 -6.66 -26.41
CA VAL A 95 20.86 -5.33 -25.80
C VAL A 95 21.25 -4.25 -26.82
N LEU A 96 22.12 -4.60 -27.77
CA LEU A 96 22.51 -3.74 -28.89
C LEU A 96 21.34 -3.42 -29.82
N GLU A 97 20.61 -4.43 -30.31
CA GLU A 97 19.43 -4.21 -31.18
C GLU A 97 18.40 -3.31 -30.50
N HIS A 98 18.19 -3.52 -29.21
CA HIS A 98 17.26 -2.71 -28.44
C HIS A 98 17.74 -1.26 -28.27
N ALA A 99 19.03 -1.05 -28.02
CA ALA A 99 19.64 0.27 -27.91
C ALA A 99 19.66 1.01 -29.25
N GLU A 100 20.06 0.33 -30.33
CA GLU A 100 20.08 0.90 -31.68
C GLU A 100 18.69 1.29 -32.19
N LEU A 101 17.66 0.48 -31.88
CA LEU A 101 16.28 0.78 -32.24
C LEU A 101 15.78 2.06 -31.54
N LYS A 102 16.17 2.30 -30.30
CA LYS A 102 15.84 3.55 -29.60
C LYS A 102 16.60 4.75 -30.14
N VAL A 103 17.88 4.59 -30.51
CA VAL A 103 18.67 5.64 -31.16
C VAL A 103 18.02 6.15 -32.44
N ARG A 104 17.37 5.26 -33.19
CA ARG A 104 16.71 5.59 -34.46
C ARG A 104 15.31 6.17 -34.31
N PHE A 105 14.82 6.37 -33.11
CA PHE A 105 13.42 6.77 -32.83
C PHE A 105 12.37 5.86 -33.48
N ALA A 106 12.81 4.70 -33.96
CA ALA A 106 11.95 3.74 -34.63
C ALA A 106 11.70 2.59 -33.65
N LEU A 107 10.44 2.22 -33.59
CA LEU A 107 9.99 1.19 -32.71
C LEU A 107 10.06 -0.15 -33.41
N PRO A 108 10.63 -1.18 -32.76
CA PRO A 108 10.61 -2.49 -33.35
C PRO A 108 9.17 -3.01 -33.43
N MET A 109 8.75 -3.35 -34.63
CA MET A 109 7.56 -4.17 -34.80
C MET A 109 8.01 -5.65 -34.79
N PRO A 110 7.26 -6.54 -34.17
CA PRO A 110 7.59 -7.95 -34.18
C PRO A 110 7.51 -8.50 -35.58
N HIS A 111 8.49 -9.27 -35.96
CA HIS A 111 8.47 -10.04 -37.20
C HIS A 111 8.45 -11.53 -36.90
N LYS A 112 8.15 -12.28 -37.97
CA LYS A 112 8.19 -13.74 -37.93
C LYS A 112 9.53 -14.20 -37.33
N PRO A 113 9.51 -15.23 -36.47
CA PRO A 113 10.75 -15.85 -36.00
C PRO A 113 11.66 -16.18 -37.18
N CYS A 114 12.95 -15.95 -37.04
CA CYS A 114 13.92 -16.37 -38.03
C CYS A 114 13.76 -17.88 -38.30
N PRO A 115 13.54 -18.31 -39.53
CA PRO A 115 13.31 -19.73 -39.83
C PRO A 115 14.46 -20.64 -39.42
N GLU A 116 15.69 -20.12 -39.37
CA GLU A 116 16.90 -20.89 -39.07
C GLU A 116 17.23 -20.97 -37.57
N CYS A 117 16.98 -19.91 -36.80
CA CYS A 117 17.34 -19.88 -35.39
C CYS A 117 16.15 -19.76 -34.44
N GLY A 118 14.93 -19.62 -34.92
CA GLY A 118 13.71 -19.47 -34.14
C GLY A 118 13.60 -18.14 -33.36
N LYS A 119 14.55 -17.23 -33.53
CA LYS A 119 14.58 -15.93 -32.83
C LYS A 119 13.68 -14.91 -33.51
N THR A 120 13.00 -14.10 -32.71
CA THR A 120 12.14 -13.03 -33.21
C THR A 120 12.98 -11.81 -33.55
N VAL A 121 12.87 -11.28 -34.74
CA VAL A 121 13.56 -10.07 -35.20
C VAL A 121 12.56 -8.92 -35.20
N TYR A 122 12.97 -7.75 -34.73
CA TYR A 122 12.15 -6.56 -34.72
C TYR A 122 12.45 -5.65 -35.89
N HIS A 123 11.40 -5.08 -36.42
CA HIS A 123 11.51 -4.00 -37.41
C HIS A 123 11.04 -2.69 -36.80
N ALA A 124 11.66 -1.60 -37.23
CA ALA A 124 11.25 -0.27 -36.90
C ALA A 124 9.84 0.03 -37.44
N ASP A 125 8.96 0.57 -36.58
CA ASP A 125 7.69 1.11 -37.08
C ASP A 125 7.97 2.37 -37.91
N PRO A 126 7.55 2.41 -39.20
CA PRO A 126 7.76 3.59 -40.05
C PRO A 126 7.11 4.87 -39.49
N ASN A 127 6.24 4.79 -38.47
CA ASN A 127 5.59 5.91 -37.85
C ASN A 127 6.20 6.34 -36.48
N GLY A 128 7.35 5.78 -36.08
CA GLY A 128 8.11 6.22 -34.92
C GLY A 128 7.46 5.96 -33.57
N GLN A 129 6.57 4.99 -33.43
CA GLN A 129 5.93 4.64 -32.17
C GLN A 129 6.67 3.52 -31.43
N LEU A 130 6.58 3.53 -30.07
CA LEU A 130 7.30 2.64 -29.16
C LEU A 130 7.17 1.15 -29.46
N PRO A 131 8.23 0.37 -29.27
CA PRO A 131 8.22 -1.03 -29.60
C PRO A 131 7.10 -1.73 -28.86
N ALA A 132 6.30 -2.41 -29.62
CA ALA A 132 5.52 -3.47 -29.07
C ALA A 132 6.51 -4.47 -28.47
N TRP A 133 6.57 -4.53 -27.16
CA TRP A 133 7.40 -5.47 -26.46
C TRP A 133 6.97 -6.87 -26.88
N THR A 134 7.87 -7.54 -27.60
CA THR A 134 7.83 -8.95 -27.93
C THR A 134 6.44 -9.53 -28.21
N HIS A 135 6.08 -9.55 -29.48
CA HIS A 135 4.96 -10.34 -29.96
C HIS A 135 5.51 -11.67 -30.48
N HIS A 136 5.06 -12.78 -29.96
CA HIS A 136 5.28 -14.08 -30.57
C HIS A 136 4.05 -14.48 -31.37
N TYR A 137 4.25 -14.98 -32.55
CA TYR A 137 3.19 -15.66 -33.31
C TYR A 137 3.25 -17.15 -32.96
N THR A 138 2.32 -17.62 -32.14
CA THR A 138 2.13 -19.05 -31.91
C THR A 138 0.78 -19.42 -32.53
N ASP A 139 0.77 -20.41 -33.42
CA ASP A 139 -0.44 -20.91 -34.14
C ASP A 139 -1.24 -19.82 -34.87
N GLY A 140 -0.56 -18.81 -35.43
CA GLY A 140 -1.19 -17.71 -36.15
C GLY A 140 -1.89 -16.66 -35.29
N LYS A 141 -1.76 -16.75 -33.95
CA LYS A 141 -2.25 -15.76 -33.01
C LYS A 141 -1.09 -14.95 -32.47
N LEU A 142 -1.30 -13.63 -32.34
CA LEU A 142 -0.36 -12.71 -31.72
C LEU A 142 -0.37 -12.93 -30.21
N GLN A 143 0.72 -13.44 -29.67
CA GLN A 143 0.91 -13.50 -28.20
C GLN A 143 1.90 -12.42 -27.79
N TYR A 144 1.56 -11.70 -26.74
CA TYR A 144 2.43 -10.72 -26.11
C TYR A 144 3.34 -11.43 -25.13
N SER A 145 4.66 -11.27 -25.24
CA SER A 145 5.63 -11.94 -24.38
C SER A 145 5.88 -11.22 -23.05
N ARG A 146 5.29 -10.05 -22.85
CA ARG A 146 5.44 -9.32 -21.60
C ARG A 146 4.12 -9.23 -20.83
N PHE A 147 4.15 -9.77 -19.63
CA PHE A 147 3.08 -9.66 -18.64
C PHE A 147 3.44 -8.62 -17.57
N PRO A 148 2.56 -7.69 -17.20
CA PRO A 148 1.31 -7.32 -17.89
C PRO A 148 1.56 -6.53 -19.20
N ILE A 149 0.58 -6.53 -20.11
CA ILE A 149 0.68 -5.78 -21.36
C ILE A 149 0.76 -4.27 -21.08
N PRO A 150 1.77 -3.56 -21.64
CA PRO A 150 1.90 -2.12 -21.44
C PRO A 150 0.71 -1.34 -22.03
N LEU A 151 0.19 -0.37 -21.27
CA LEU A 151 -1.01 0.40 -21.66
C LEU A 151 -0.85 1.19 -22.96
N GLN A 152 0.38 1.54 -23.33
CA GLN A 152 0.69 2.28 -24.56
C GLN A 152 0.28 1.53 -25.84
N ILE A 153 0.21 0.19 -25.79
CA ILE A 153 -0.16 -0.65 -26.94
C ILE A 153 -1.58 -0.35 -27.41
N TYR A 154 -2.48 0.01 -26.51
CA TYR A 154 -3.87 0.30 -26.85
C TYR A 154 -4.07 1.67 -27.49
N ALA A 155 -3.16 2.64 -27.26
CA ALA A 155 -3.38 4.05 -27.57
C ALA A 155 -3.70 4.35 -29.04
N LYS A 156 -3.04 3.64 -29.98
CA LYS A 156 -3.23 3.87 -31.43
C LYS A 156 -4.57 3.37 -31.93
N ALA A 157 -4.98 2.19 -31.48
CA ALA A 157 -6.23 1.57 -31.91
C ALA A 157 -7.47 2.24 -31.30
N GLU A 158 -7.29 2.95 -30.18
CA GLU A 158 -8.39 3.52 -29.41
C GLU A 158 -8.72 4.98 -29.74
N GLN A 159 -8.06 5.56 -30.75
CA GLN A 159 -8.34 6.92 -31.19
C GLN A 159 -9.79 7.05 -31.66
N GLY A 160 -10.55 7.96 -31.03
CA GLY A 160 -11.97 8.19 -31.33
C GLY A 160 -12.94 7.18 -30.71
N MET A 161 -12.47 6.16 -29.98
CA MET A 161 -13.36 5.20 -29.30
C MET A 161 -13.97 5.80 -28.02
N GLY A 162 -15.25 5.48 -27.77
CA GLY A 162 -15.91 5.73 -26.50
C GLY A 162 -15.34 4.86 -25.37
N LEU A 163 -15.63 5.23 -24.11
CA LEU A 163 -15.14 4.51 -22.92
C LEU A 163 -15.44 3.01 -23.00
N TRP A 164 -16.69 2.65 -23.29
CA TRP A 164 -17.11 1.25 -23.36
C TRP A 164 -16.41 0.47 -24.48
N ASP A 165 -16.25 1.09 -25.65
CA ASP A 165 -15.58 0.46 -26.79
C ASP A 165 -14.10 0.20 -26.49
N LYS A 166 -13.41 1.13 -25.78
CA LYS A 166 -12.05 0.94 -25.29
C LYS A 166 -11.95 -0.28 -24.36
N LEU A 167 -12.85 -0.39 -23.39
CA LEU A 167 -12.84 -1.52 -22.45
C LEU A 167 -13.07 -2.86 -23.18
N VAL A 168 -14.06 -2.92 -24.09
CA VAL A 168 -14.33 -4.11 -24.90
C VAL A 168 -13.15 -4.45 -25.80
N HIS A 169 -12.51 -3.44 -26.40
CA HIS A 169 -11.33 -3.63 -27.24
C HIS A 169 -10.19 -4.26 -26.44
N ARG A 170 -9.87 -3.72 -25.26
CA ARG A 170 -8.78 -4.20 -24.39
C ARG A 170 -9.02 -5.63 -23.89
N VAL A 171 -10.27 -6.01 -23.63
CA VAL A 171 -10.62 -7.40 -23.29
C VAL A 171 -10.43 -8.33 -24.50
N LYS A 172 -10.79 -7.86 -25.73
CA LYS A 172 -10.59 -8.68 -26.94
C LYS A 172 -9.12 -8.85 -27.31
N VAL A 173 -8.29 -7.85 -27.01
CA VAL A 173 -6.84 -7.93 -27.23
C VAL A 173 -6.20 -8.92 -26.25
N ASP A 174 -6.63 -8.87 -24.97
CA ASP A 174 -6.15 -9.78 -23.95
C ASP A 174 -7.28 -10.17 -22.97
N ASN A 175 -7.74 -11.40 -23.09
CA ASN A 175 -8.78 -11.94 -22.22
C ASN A 175 -8.35 -12.07 -20.76
N PHE A 176 -7.03 -12.10 -20.48
CA PHE A 176 -6.50 -12.08 -19.13
C PHE A 176 -6.97 -10.84 -18.36
N ASN A 177 -7.07 -9.68 -19.01
CA ASN A 177 -7.55 -8.43 -18.42
C ASN A 177 -8.88 -8.63 -17.67
N LEU A 178 -9.86 -9.27 -18.32
CA LEU A 178 -11.16 -9.54 -17.72
C LEU A 178 -11.03 -10.55 -16.58
N ALA A 179 -10.29 -11.65 -16.78
CA ALA A 179 -10.13 -12.70 -15.78
C ALA A 179 -9.45 -12.17 -14.52
N ALA A 180 -8.38 -11.39 -14.65
CA ALA A 180 -7.68 -10.74 -13.55
C ALA A 180 -8.59 -9.77 -12.77
N THR A 181 -9.41 -9.00 -13.51
CA THR A 181 -10.36 -8.07 -12.88
C THR A 181 -11.48 -8.79 -12.15
N LEU A 182 -11.98 -9.91 -12.68
CA LEU A 182 -12.97 -10.72 -11.97
C LEU A 182 -12.41 -11.30 -10.67
N ILE A 183 -11.16 -11.78 -10.65
CA ILE A 183 -10.50 -12.25 -9.43
C ILE A 183 -10.34 -11.10 -8.44
N PHE A 184 -9.89 -9.94 -8.90
CA PHE A 184 -9.77 -8.74 -8.07
C PHE A 184 -11.11 -8.32 -7.47
N LEU A 185 -12.18 -8.32 -8.27
CA LEU A 185 -13.55 -8.05 -7.82
C LEU A 185 -14.02 -9.09 -6.78
N MET A 186 -13.71 -10.37 -6.99
CA MET A 186 -14.03 -11.43 -6.03
C MET A 186 -13.28 -11.25 -4.71
N ALA A 187 -12.04 -10.78 -4.73
CA ALA A 187 -11.31 -10.40 -3.52
C ALA A 187 -12.01 -9.25 -2.78
N ILE A 188 -12.44 -8.21 -3.49
CA ILE A 188 -13.22 -7.11 -2.91
C ILE A 188 -14.54 -7.65 -2.32
N LEU A 189 -15.29 -8.46 -3.05
CA LEU A 189 -16.54 -9.06 -2.54
C LEU A 189 -16.30 -9.92 -1.29
N HIS A 190 -15.18 -10.63 -1.23
CA HIS A 190 -14.80 -11.42 -0.07
C HIS A 190 -14.59 -10.52 1.17
N THR A 191 -14.02 -9.33 1.03
CA THR A 191 -13.86 -8.40 2.17
C THR A 191 -15.22 -8.01 2.77
N PHE A 192 -16.26 -7.84 1.95
CA PHE A 192 -17.63 -7.61 2.43
C PHE A 192 -18.24 -8.83 3.14
N MET A 193 -17.81 -10.04 2.75
CA MET A 193 -18.28 -11.28 3.36
C MET A 193 -17.53 -11.63 4.66
N ALA A 194 -16.40 -10.98 4.96
CA ALA A 194 -15.60 -11.26 6.16
C ALA A 194 -16.40 -11.28 7.47
N PRO A 195 -17.32 -10.34 7.76
CA PRO A 195 -18.16 -10.40 8.95
C PRO A 195 -19.10 -11.62 8.99
N MET A 196 -19.52 -12.13 7.83
CA MET A 196 -20.35 -13.34 7.73
C MET A 196 -19.52 -14.59 8.08
N PHE A 197 -18.27 -14.68 7.56
CA PHE A 197 -17.34 -15.76 7.94
C PHE A 197 -17.04 -15.74 9.43
N GLN A 198 -16.86 -14.57 10.05
CA GLN A 198 -16.66 -14.46 11.49
C GLN A 198 -17.89 -14.95 12.29
N LYS A 199 -19.12 -14.62 11.85
CA LYS A 199 -20.35 -15.14 12.47
C LYS A 199 -20.42 -16.67 12.37
N TRP A 200 -20.11 -17.23 11.20
CA TRP A 200 -20.06 -18.69 11.01
C TRP A 200 -18.98 -19.33 11.89
N ALA A 201 -17.80 -18.72 11.98
CA ALA A 201 -16.74 -19.19 12.86
C ALA A 201 -17.21 -19.29 14.31
N HIS A 202 -17.82 -18.24 14.84
CA HIS A 202 -18.39 -18.24 16.20
C HIS A 202 -19.50 -19.28 16.39
N HIS A 203 -20.35 -19.49 15.38
CA HIS A 203 -21.38 -20.53 15.43
C HIS A 203 -20.77 -21.92 15.51
N LEU A 204 -19.81 -22.21 14.62
CA LEU A 204 -19.09 -23.50 14.61
C LEU A 204 -18.30 -23.72 15.89
N GLU A 205 -17.68 -22.68 16.44
CA GLU A 205 -16.95 -22.74 17.71
C GLU A 205 -17.88 -23.08 18.89
N LYS A 206 -19.07 -22.43 18.96
CA LYS A 206 -20.08 -22.73 19.98
C LYS A 206 -20.56 -24.17 19.88
N ALA A 207 -20.89 -24.64 18.67
CA ALA A 207 -21.33 -26.01 18.42
C ALA A 207 -20.24 -27.04 18.82
N HIS A 208 -18.98 -26.75 18.49
CA HIS A 208 -17.84 -27.60 18.85
C HIS A 208 -17.62 -27.63 20.37
N LYS A 209 -17.63 -26.47 21.04
CA LYS A 209 -17.51 -26.38 22.50
C LYS A 209 -18.65 -27.13 23.20
N GLN A 210 -19.87 -27.08 22.66
CA GLN A 210 -21.01 -27.85 23.20
C GLN A 210 -20.75 -29.34 23.07
N LYS A 211 -20.37 -29.85 21.88
CA LYS A 211 -20.00 -31.27 21.68
C LYS A 211 -18.92 -31.74 22.64
N LEU A 212 -17.89 -30.93 22.89
CA LEU A 212 -16.83 -31.25 23.85
C LEU A 212 -17.31 -31.28 25.29
N ARG A 213 -18.28 -30.43 25.67
CA ARG A 213 -18.95 -30.47 26.98
C ARG A 213 -19.80 -31.73 27.15
N ASP A 214 -20.60 -32.04 26.14
CA ASP A 214 -21.50 -33.23 26.16
C ASP A 214 -20.68 -34.51 26.25
N ASN A 215 -19.53 -34.57 25.58
CA ASN A 215 -18.57 -35.69 25.65
C ASN A 215 -17.68 -35.65 26.90
N LYS A 216 -17.89 -34.74 27.85
CA LYS A 216 -17.11 -34.62 29.10
C LYS A 216 -15.60 -34.59 28.88
N PHE A 217 -15.16 -34.03 27.73
CA PHE A 217 -13.75 -34.05 27.30
C PHE A 217 -12.79 -33.55 28.39
N ARG A 218 -13.15 -32.44 29.08
CA ARG A 218 -12.33 -31.83 30.11
C ARG A 218 -12.21 -32.68 31.37
N ILE A 219 -13.18 -33.57 31.61
CA ILE A 219 -13.15 -34.53 32.73
C ILE A 219 -12.27 -35.73 32.39
N LEU A 220 -12.36 -36.20 31.13
CA LEU A 220 -11.62 -37.34 30.64
C LEU A 220 -10.14 -37.01 30.32
N HIS A 221 -9.86 -35.77 29.98
CA HIS A 221 -8.52 -35.31 29.58
C HIS A 221 -8.15 -33.99 30.26
N PRO A 222 -7.97 -33.95 31.60
CA PRO A 222 -7.75 -32.71 32.36
C PRO A 222 -6.48 -31.95 31.99
N GLU A 223 -5.44 -32.65 31.51
CA GLU A 223 -4.15 -32.07 31.13
C GLU A 223 -4.07 -31.64 29.66
N GLN A 224 -5.04 -32.00 28.84
CA GLN A 224 -5.03 -31.65 27.41
C GLN A 224 -5.69 -30.32 27.16
N ARG A 225 -5.11 -29.55 26.24
CA ARG A 225 -5.77 -28.34 25.72
C ARG A 225 -7.02 -28.74 24.95
N MET A 226 -8.07 -27.94 25.07
CA MET A 226 -9.30 -28.12 24.30
C MET A 226 -8.99 -28.16 22.80
N PRO A 227 -9.38 -29.22 22.08
CA PRO A 227 -9.18 -29.29 20.65
C PRO A 227 -9.95 -28.18 19.94
N VAL A 228 -9.34 -27.64 18.88
CA VAL A 228 -9.89 -26.55 18.09
C VAL A 228 -10.68 -27.12 16.92
N SER A 229 -11.82 -26.52 16.59
CA SER A 229 -12.60 -26.90 15.42
C SER A 229 -11.93 -26.39 14.15
N PHE A 230 -11.54 -27.29 13.24
CA PHE A 230 -10.97 -26.94 11.94
C PHE A 230 -11.88 -25.96 11.17
N GLY A 231 -13.19 -26.26 11.09
CA GLY A 231 -14.15 -25.40 10.38
C GLY A 231 -14.27 -24.01 10.98
N SER A 232 -14.24 -23.89 12.33
CA SER A 232 -14.23 -22.59 12.99
C SER A 232 -12.95 -21.83 12.70
N THR A 233 -11.79 -22.48 12.78
CA THR A 233 -10.48 -21.87 12.50
C THR A 233 -10.40 -21.40 11.05
N LEU A 234 -10.86 -22.22 10.10
CA LEU A 234 -10.89 -21.86 8.69
C LEU A 234 -11.80 -20.64 8.44
N CYS A 235 -13.01 -20.63 9.04
CA CYS A 235 -13.91 -19.49 8.91
C CYS A 235 -13.34 -18.21 9.57
N HIS A 236 -12.64 -18.33 10.70
CA HIS A 236 -11.91 -17.18 11.29
C HIS A 236 -10.84 -16.67 10.34
N PHE A 237 -10.05 -17.55 9.73
CA PHE A 237 -9.03 -17.18 8.76
C PHE A 237 -9.63 -16.48 7.53
N LEU A 238 -10.73 -17.01 6.95
CA LEU A 238 -11.42 -16.40 5.83
C LEU A 238 -12.14 -15.09 6.20
N GLY A 239 -12.43 -14.88 7.47
CA GLY A 239 -13.03 -13.66 7.99
C GLY A 239 -12.04 -12.58 8.39
N GLU A 240 -10.73 -12.81 8.22
CA GLU A 240 -9.69 -11.82 8.50
C GLU A 240 -9.48 -10.97 7.23
N VAL A 241 -9.95 -9.71 7.25
CA VAL A 241 -9.95 -8.82 6.06
C VAL A 241 -8.54 -8.65 5.49
N GLU A 242 -7.54 -8.56 6.36
CA GLU A 242 -6.14 -8.37 5.98
C GLU A 242 -5.53 -9.57 5.24
N VAL A 243 -6.14 -10.76 5.33
CA VAL A 243 -5.67 -11.96 4.64
C VAL A 243 -6.26 -12.09 3.24
N VAL A 244 -7.40 -11.44 2.98
CA VAL A 244 -8.21 -11.67 1.77
C VAL A 244 -7.40 -11.50 0.50
N PHE A 245 -6.78 -10.34 0.30
CA PHE A 245 -6.04 -10.10 -0.95
C PHE A 245 -4.87 -11.08 -1.13
N GLY A 246 -4.15 -11.40 -0.05
CA GLY A 246 -3.09 -12.42 -0.11
C GLY A 246 -3.61 -13.81 -0.48
N LEU A 247 -4.79 -14.21 0.01
CA LEU A 247 -5.42 -15.47 -0.34
C LEU A 247 -5.78 -15.54 -1.84
N TRP A 248 -6.30 -14.44 -2.40
CA TRP A 248 -6.69 -14.37 -3.80
C TRP A 248 -5.51 -14.31 -4.80
N ILE A 249 -4.26 -14.15 -4.31
CA ILE A 249 -3.06 -14.33 -5.14
C ILE A 249 -2.98 -15.75 -5.69
N ILE A 250 -3.45 -16.76 -4.95
CA ILE A 250 -3.40 -18.17 -5.40
C ILE A 250 -4.21 -18.38 -6.69
N PRO A 251 -5.53 -18.09 -6.73
CA PRO A 251 -6.28 -18.18 -7.98
C PRO A 251 -5.76 -17.21 -9.06
N PHE A 252 -5.24 -16.05 -8.68
CA PHE A 252 -4.63 -15.11 -9.62
C PHE A 252 -3.40 -15.72 -10.30
N ALA A 253 -2.50 -16.37 -9.56
CA ALA A 253 -1.34 -17.06 -10.12
C ALA A 253 -1.74 -18.19 -11.09
N LEU A 254 -2.79 -18.95 -10.76
CA LEU A 254 -3.32 -19.99 -11.66
C LEU A 254 -3.87 -19.42 -12.97
N VAL A 255 -4.52 -18.26 -12.90
CA VAL A 255 -5.00 -17.56 -14.09
C VAL A 255 -3.84 -16.98 -14.88
N CYS A 256 -2.82 -16.42 -14.22
CA CYS A 256 -1.58 -16.02 -14.91
C CYS A 256 -0.92 -17.19 -15.63
N GLN A 257 -0.81 -18.35 -14.99
CA GLN A 257 -0.27 -19.56 -15.61
C GLN A 257 -1.10 -20.03 -16.81
N HIS A 258 -2.42 -19.84 -16.77
CA HIS A 258 -3.30 -20.26 -17.87
C HIS A 258 -3.16 -19.39 -19.13
N TYR A 259 -3.06 -18.07 -18.96
CA TYR A 259 -3.00 -17.11 -20.07
C TYR A 259 -1.58 -16.78 -20.52
N TYR A 260 -0.62 -16.87 -19.62
CA TYR A 260 0.81 -16.61 -19.80
C TYR A 260 1.64 -17.81 -19.29
N SER A 261 2.64 -17.57 -18.47
CA SER A 261 3.42 -18.63 -17.82
C SER A 261 3.63 -18.33 -16.34
N MET A 262 4.03 -19.35 -15.57
CA MET A 262 4.43 -19.15 -14.18
C MET A 262 5.71 -18.29 -14.08
N ASP A 263 6.61 -18.42 -15.06
CA ASP A 263 7.84 -17.61 -15.10
C ASP A 263 7.53 -16.12 -15.31
N ASP A 264 6.53 -15.80 -16.14
CA ASP A 264 6.05 -14.43 -16.32
C ASP A 264 5.46 -13.86 -15.02
N PHE A 265 4.68 -14.68 -14.30
CA PHE A 265 4.12 -14.29 -13.01
C PHE A 265 5.21 -14.05 -11.96
N LEU A 266 6.20 -14.94 -11.86
CA LEU A 266 7.32 -14.78 -10.94
C LEU A 266 8.16 -13.55 -11.30
N ARG A 267 8.45 -13.34 -12.60
CA ARG A 267 9.15 -12.14 -13.06
C ARG A 267 8.39 -10.86 -12.68
N TYR A 268 7.06 -10.84 -12.86
CA TYR A 268 6.21 -9.72 -12.46
C TYR A 268 6.32 -9.42 -10.96
N ILE A 269 6.31 -10.46 -10.12
CA ILE A 269 6.47 -10.29 -8.67
C ILE A 269 7.87 -9.79 -8.34
N ASP A 270 8.91 -10.38 -8.91
CA ASP A 270 10.30 -10.12 -8.50
C ASP A 270 10.86 -8.80 -9.06
N ARG A 271 10.39 -8.37 -10.24
CA ARG A 271 10.98 -7.23 -10.96
C ARG A 271 10.05 -6.04 -11.12
N ASP A 272 8.76 -6.29 -11.39
CA ASP A 272 7.82 -5.24 -11.74
C ASP A 272 6.98 -4.76 -10.53
N THR A 273 6.96 -5.54 -9.42
CA THR A 273 6.23 -5.21 -8.21
C THR A 273 7.21 -4.79 -7.09
N SER A 274 7.06 -3.57 -6.57
CA SER A 274 7.84 -3.10 -5.42
C SER A 274 7.12 -3.45 -4.12
N PHE A 275 7.79 -4.16 -3.23
CA PHE A 275 7.28 -4.45 -1.88
C PHE A 275 7.85 -3.50 -0.81
N THR A 276 8.52 -2.43 -1.23
CA THR A 276 9.11 -1.44 -0.32
C THR A 276 8.06 -0.85 0.62
N GLU A 277 6.90 -0.44 0.08
CA GLU A 277 5.83 0.17 0.83
C GLU A 277 5.18 -0.79 1.84
N PRO A 278 4.80 -2.03 1.49
CA PRO A 278 4.31 -3.02 2.47
C PRO A 278 5.31 -3.32 3.58
N LEU A 279 6.59 -3.51 3.25
CA LEU A 279 7.65 -3.75 4.24
C LEU A 279 7.83 -2.56 5.17
N PHE A 280 7.84 -1.35 4.62
CA PHE A 280 7.93 -0.11 5.38
C PHE A 280 6.76 0.00 6.37
N VAL A 281 5.52 -0.25 5.92
CA VAL A 281 4.33 -0.21 6.77
C VAL A 281 4.43 -1.23 7.90
N ALA A 282 4.88 -2.46 7.62
CA ALA A 282 5.10 -3.47 8.66
C ALA A 282 6.06 -2.97 9.73
N VAL A 283 7.22 -2.47 9.32
CA VAL A 283 8.28 -2.02 10.22
C VAL A 283 7.84 -0.84 11.07
N ILE A 284 7.30 0.20 10.44
CA ILE A 284 6.91 1.41 11.17
C ILE A 284 5.77 1.15 12.15
N MET A 285 4.82 0.29 11.80
CA MET A 285 3.72 -0.11 12.69
C MET A 285 4.23 -0.86 13.94
N VAL A 286 5.23 -1.76 13.79
CA VAL A 286 5.81 -2.46 14.94
C VAL A 286 6.54 -1.49 15.86
N ILE A 287 7.38 -0.61 15.32
CA ILE A 287 8.10 0.40 16.12
C ILE A 287 7.12 1.33 16.83
N ALA A 288 6.12 1.84 16.11
CA ALA A 288 5.11 2.75 16.66
C ALA A 288 4.23 2.11 17.74
N SER A 289 4.02 0.78 17.69
CA SER A 289 3.26 0.04 18.70
C SER A 289 4.07 -0.27 19.97
N SER A 290 5.37 0.06 20.01
CA SER A 290 6.21 -0.13 21.19
C SER A 290 5.73 0.68 22.39
N ARG A 291 5.92 0.13 23.60
CA ARG A 291 5.44 0.78 24.84
C ARG A 291 5.95 2.22 25.01
N PRO A 292 7.22 2.57 24.73
CA PRO A 292 7.67 3.95 24.84
C PRO A 292 6.88 4.91 23.91
N ILE A 293 6.72 4.56 22.63
CA ILE A 293 5.99 5.40 21.68
C ILE A 293 4.50 5.50 22.06
N TYR A 294 3.88 4.37 22.42
CA TYR A 294 2.49 4.35 22.88
C TYR A 294 2.29 5.23 24.12
N ARG A 295 3.19 5.14 25.11
CA ARG A 295 3.12 5.98 26.34
C ARG A 295 3.35 7.45 26.05
N LEU A 296 4.22 7.78 25.12
CA LEU A 296 4.41 9.16 24.70
C LEU A 296 3.11 9.75 24.14
N ALA A 297 2.47 9.01 23.24
CA ALA A 297 1.18 9.40 22.66
C ALA A 297 0.08 9.50 23.74
N GLU A 298 -0.03 8.52 24.63
CA GLU A 298 -0.98 8.53 25.75
C GLU A 298 -0.76 9.75 26.67
N ASN A 299 0.49 10.08 27.00
CA ASN A 299 0.83 11.24 27.82
C ASN A 299 0.45 12.57 27.15
N THR A 300 0.62 12.66 25.82
CA THR A 300 0.20 13.82 25.04
C THR A 300 -1.32 14.00 25.12
N LEU A 301 -2.07 12.91 24.98
CA LEU A 301 -3.54 12.92 25.11
C LEU A 301 -3.98 13.28 26.52
N LYS A 302 -3.31 12.75 27.54
CA LYS A 302 -3.55 13.07 28.95
C LYS A 302 -3.27 14.55 29.24
N PHE A 303 -2.19 15.10 28.69
CA PHE A 303 -1.88 16.52 28.81
C PHE A 303 -2.99 17.38 28.17
N GLY A 304 -3.44 17.05 26.94
CA GLY A 304 -4.56 17.74 26.31
C GLY A 304 -5.85 17.68 27.13
N ALA A 305 -6.18 16.52 27.69
CA ALA A 305 -7.36 16.36 28.55
C ALA A 305 -7.22 17.13 29.88
N SER A 306 -6.01 17.25 30.43
CA SER A 306 -5.76 17.99 31.69
C SER A 306 -6.00 19.49 31.54
N MET A 307 -5.77 20.05 30.34
CA MET A 307 -6.09 21.47 30.04
C MET A 307 -7.58 21.79 30.22
N GLY A 308 -8.46 20.80 30.02
CA GLY A 308 -9.91 20.90 30.27
C GLY A 308 -10.35 20.29 31.60
N GLY A 309 -9.45 20.20 32.59
CA GLY A 309 -9.74 19.68 33.92
C GLY A 309 -10.04 18.19 34.01
N GLY A 310 -9.64 17.38 33.01
CA GLY A 310 -9.86 15.94 33.00
C GLY A 310 -11.33 15.51 32.92
N THR A 311 -12.22 16.39 32.51
CA THR A 311 -13.66 16.11 32.35
C THR A 311 -13.91 15.13 31.20
N PRO A 312 -15.09 14.44 31.15
CA PRO A 312 -15.42 13.56 30.02
C PRO A 312 -15.34 14.28 28.67
N ALA A 313 -15.75 15.54 28.61
CA ALA A 313 -15.67 16.39 27.43
C ALA A 313 -14.21 16.68 27.04
N ALA A 314 -13.36 16.98 28.01
CA ALA A 314 -11.94 17.24 27.79
C ALA A 314 -11.20 16.00 27.25
N TRP A 315 -11.48 14.83 27.80
CA TRP A 315 -10.97 13.56 27.28
C TRP A 315 -11.47 13.28 25.88
N TRP A 316 -12.78 13.47 25.63
CA TRP A 316 -13.41 13.26 24.33
C TRP A 316 -12.77 14.16 23.25
N LEU A 317 -12.63 15.48 23.53
CA LEU A 317 -11.98 16.43 22.63
C LEU A 317 -10.51 16.10 22.42
N SER A 318 -9.76 15.85 23.51
CA SER A 318 -8.34 15.51 23.43
C SER A 318 -8.12 14.27 22.54
N VAL A 319 -8.88 13.20 22.78
CA VAL A 319 -8.73 11.96 22.01
C VAL A 319 -9.13 12.15 20.56
N LEU A 320 -10.26 12.81 20.28
CA LEU A 320 -10.76 12.97 18.91
C LEU A 320 -10.03 14.06 18.10
N CYS A 321 -9.31 15.00 18.74
CA CYS A 321 -8.48 15.96 18.03
C CYS A 321 -7.03 15.50 17.91
N ILE A 322 -6.41 15.09 19.02
CA ILE A 322 -4.96 14.87 19.08
C ILE A 322 -4.60 13.47 18.56
N ALA A 323 -5.33 12.40 18.92
CA ALA A 323 -4.96 11.06 18.50
C ALA A 323 -4.98 10.87 16.97
N PRO A 324 -5.96 11.39 16.21
CA PRO A 324 -5.93 11.37 14.75
C PRO A 324 -4.68 12.03 14.16
N LEU A 325 -4.30 13.19 14.68
CA LEU A 325 -3.11 13.91 14.22
C LEU A 325 -1.81 13.18 14.59
N LEU A 326 -1.77 12.55 15.76
CA LEU A 326 -0.65 11.66 16.12
C LEU A 326 -0.57 10.46 15.16
N GLY A 327 -1.67 10.06 14.54
CA GLY A 327 -1.72 9.04 13.49
C GLY A 327 -0.74 9.31 12.35
N SER A 328 -0.48 10.57 12.03
CA SER A 328 0.54 10.97 11.05
C SER A 328 1.99 10.66 11.49
N PHE A 329 2.23 10.31 12.74
CA PHE A 329 3.56 9.99 13.28
C PHE A 329 3.69 8.56 13.79
N ILE A 330 2.60 8.00 14.33
CA ILE A 330 2.56 6.65 14.91
C ILE A 330 1.75 5.66 14.07
N THR A 331 1.31 6.04 12.87
CA THR A 331 0.40 5.36 11.94
C THR A 331 -1.09 5.38 12.36
N GLU A 332 -1.97 5.34 11.37
CA GLU A 332 -3.43 5.34 11.59
C GLU A 332 -3.93 4.17 12.45
N PRO A 333 -3.48 2.91 12.25
CA PRO A 333 -3.95 1.80 13.07
C PRO A 333 -3.55 1.94 14.56
N ALA A 334 -2.35 2.45 14.82
CA ALA A 334 -1.92 2.71 16.20
C ALA A 334 -2.74 3.82 16.86
N ALA A 335 -3.00 4.91 16.12
CA ALA A 335 -3.84 6.02 16.58
C ALA A 335 -5.29 5.57 16.85
N MET A 336 -5.88 4.79 15.94
CA MET A 336 -7.22 4.22 16.08
C MET A 336 -7.32 3.37 17.35
N THR A 337 -6.38 2.45 17.53
CA THR A 337 -6.37 1.55 18.70
C THR A 337 -6.21 2.33 20.01
N LEU A 338 -5.25 3.26 20.08
CA LEU A 338 -5.03 4.11 21.24
C LEU A 338 -6.28 4.93 21.58
N ALA A 339 -6.85 5.61 20.57
CA ALA A 339 -8.04 6.43 20.73
C ALA A 339 -9.24 5.60 21.21
N ALA A 340 -9.48 4.43 20.58
CA ALA A 340 -10.59 3.55 20.96
C ALA A 340 -10.46 3.04 22.41
N ILE A 341 -9.25 2.63 22.84
CA ILE A 341 -8.99 2.19 24.22
C ILE A 341 -9.24 3.34 25.22
N LEU A 342 -8.74 4.54 24.91
CA LEU A 342 -8.92 5.68 25.80
C LEU A 342 -10.37 6.15 25.85
N LEU A 343 -11.08 6.18 24.72
CA LEU A 343 -12.51 6.45 24.69
C LEU A 343 -13.30 5.39 25.47
N ALA A 344 -12.95 4.11 25.34
CA ALA A 344 -13.56 3.05 26.13
C ALA A 344 -13.39 3.28 27.63
N LYS A 345 -12.16 3.59 28.08
CA LYS A 345 -11.78 3.77 29.49
C LYS A 345 -12.24 5.11 30.10
N LYS A 346 -12.26 6.20 29.32
CA LYS A 346 -12.48 7.56 29.85
C LYS A 346 -13.83 8.17 29.48
N PHE A 347 -14.52 7.57 28.49
CA PHE A 347 -15.76 8.12 27.98
C PHE A 347 -16.90 7.08 27.92
N TYR A 348 -16.77 5.97 27.18
CA TYR A 348 -17.85 5.01 26.97
C TYR A 348 -18.28 4.26 28.27
N HIS A 349 -17.37 4.08 29.24
CA HIS A 349 -17.70 3.48 30.55
C HIS A 349 -18.74 4.30 31.32
N LEU A 350 -18.87 5.61 31.05
CA LEU A 350 -19.87 6.48 31.65
C LEU A 350 -21.26 6.30 31.05
N LYS A 351 -21.42 5.40 30.08
CA LYS A 351 -22.68 5.08 29.37
C LYS A 351 -23.33 6.31 28.74
N PRO A 352 -22.68 6.95 27.77
CA PRO A 352 -23.27 8.05 27.01
C PRO A 352 -24.53 7.60 26.26
N ALA A 353 -25.38 8.56 25.87
CA ALA A 353 -26.56 8.28 25.07
C ALA A 353 -26.18 7.61 23.72
N PRO A 354 -27.01 6.70 23.17
CA PRO A 354 -26.70 5.98 21.94
C PRO A 354 -26.33 6.88 20.77
N SER A 355 -27.00 8.02 20.61
CA SER A 355 -26.68 9.02 19.58
C SER A 355 -25.27 9.57 19.73
N LEU A 356 -24.83 9.88 20.95
CA LEU A 356 -23.46 10.36 21.21
C LEU A 356 -22.42 9.22 21.05
N CYS A 357 -22.82 7.96 21.34
CA CYS A 357 -21.95 6.80 21.04
C CYS A 357 -21.67 6.69 19.55
N TYR A 358 -22.69 6.77 18.68
CA TYR A 358 -22.51 6.72 17.24
C TYR A 358 -21.77 7.95 16.69
N ALA A 359 -22.10 9.15 17.18
CA ALA A 359 -21.42 10.39 16.84
C ALA A 359 -19.91 10.32 17.16
N THR A 360 -19.56 9.78 18.33
CA THR A 360 -18.16 9.60 18.75
C THR A 360 -17.41 8.60 17.89
N LEU A 361 -18.05 7.47 17.56
CA LEU A 361 -17.45 6.44 16.69
C LEU A 361 -17.25 6.98 15.26
N ALA A 362 -18.24 7.69 14.74
CA ALA A 362 -18.18 8.30 13.42
C ALA A 362 -17.07 9.36 13.32
N LEU A 363 -16.99 10.25 14.31
CA LEU A 363 -15.90 11.23 14.39
C LEU A 363 -14.53 10.55 14.51
N LEU A 364 -14.43 9.48 15.30
CA LEU A 364 -13.17 8.74 15.43
C LEU A 364 -12.72 8.22 14.05
N PHE A 365 -13.62 7.60 13.29
CA PHE A 365 -13.31 7.04 11.97
C PHE A 365 -12.93 8.12 10.97
N VAL A 366 -13.74 9.18 10.85
CA VAL A 366 -13.46 10.30 9.93
C VAL A 366 -12.17 11.00 10.30
N ASN A 367 -11.98 11.33 11.58
CA ASN A 367 -10.82 12.08 12.03
C ASN A 367 -9.52 11.28 11.86
N VAL A 368 -9.52 9.96 12.14
CA VAL A 368 -8.33 9.12 11.94
C VAL A 368 -7.97 9.00 10.47
N SER A 369 -8.97 8.85 9.58
CA SER A 369 -8.74 8.76 8.15
C SER A 369 -8.10 10.03 7.56
N VAL A 370 -8.51 11.22 8.02
CA VAL A 370 -7.93 12.47 7.53
C VAL A 370 -6.73 12.93 8.34
N GLY A 371 -6.66 12.56 9.63
CA GLY A 371 -5.58 12.94 10.53
C GLY A 371 -4.23 12.33 10.19
N GLY A 372 -4.22 11.21 9.45
CA GLY A 372 -3.02 10.57 8.93
C GLY A 372 -2.33 11.32 7.78
N THR A 373 -2.93 12.39 7.25
CA THR A 373 -2.47 13.07 6.03
C THR A 373 -1.43 14.17 6.24
N LEU A 374 -0.96 14.42 7.48
CA LEU A 374 0.07 15.43 7.73
C LEU A 374 1.44 15.01 7.19
N THR A 375 1.67 13.72 7.04
CA THR A 375 2.93 13.15 6.57
C THR A 375 2.69 12.21 5.38
N HIS A 376 3.74 11.96 4.61
CA HIS A 376 3.68 11.11 3.43
C HIS A 376 3.84 9.61 3.73
N PHE A 377 4.04 9.22 5.00
CA PHE A 377 4.45 7.86 5.37
C PHE A 377 3.51 7.15 6.36
N ALA A 378 2.51 7.82 6.91
CA ALA A 378 1.76 7.24 8.03
C ALA A 378 0.42 6.60 7.63
N ALA A 379 -0.24 7.16 6.63
CA ALA A 379 -1.54 6.70 6.14
C ALA A 379 -1.36 5.78 4.93
N PRO A 380 -1.91 4.56 4.93
CA PRO A 380 -1.80 3.64 3.80
C PRO A 380 -2.17 4.26 2.44
N PRO A 381 -3.28 5.02 2.29
CA PRO A 381 -3.63 5.64 1.01
C PRO A 381 -2.59 6.65 0.52
N ILE A 382 -1.83 7.28 1.41
CA ILE A 382 -0.76 8.20 1.07
C ILE A 382 0.51 7.44 0.70
N VAL A 383 0.91 6.46 1.51
CA VAL A 383 2.12 5.64 1.29
C VAL A 383 2.10 5.02 -0.10
N MET A 384 0.93 4.54 -0.56
CA MET A 384 0.77 3.89 -1.86
C MET A 384 1.04 4.82 -3.06
N VAL A 385 0.98 6.12 -2.90
CA VAL A 385 1.10 7.10 -3.99
C VAL A 385 2.28 8.06 -3.82
N ALA A 386 2.71 8.31 -2.60
CA ALA A 386 3.66 9.37 -2.28
C ALA A 386 4.99 9.21 -3.05
N SER A 387 5.58 8.02 -3.07
CA SER A 387 6.82 7.75 -3.81
C SER A 387 6.64 7.88 -5.33
N LYS A 388 5.52 7.39 -5.86
CA LYS A 388 5.21 7.43 -7.30
C LYS A 388 4.97 8.85 -7.82
N TRP A 389 4.40 9.72 -6.99
CA TRP A 389 4.06 11.09 -7.36
C TRP A 389 5.03 12.13 -6.80
N ASN A 390 6.10 11.68 -6.13
CA ASN A 390 7.11 12.52 -5.48
C ASN A 390 6.51 13.51 -4.45
N TRP A 391 5.51 13.04 -3.68
CA TRP A 391 4.91 13.82 -2.61
C TRP A 391 5.72 13.66 -1.33
N ASP A 392 6.30 14.74 -0.88
CA ASP A 392 7.08 14.82 0.36
C ASP A 392 6.23 15.31 1.55
N MET A 393 6.86 15.45 2.69
CA MET A 393 6.21 15.94 3.91
C MET A 393 5.68 17.38 3.73
N SER A 394 6.40 18.23 3.02
CA SER A 394 5.99 19.60 2.75
C SER A 394 4.74 19.65 1.88
N HIS A 395 4.71 18.85 0.81
CA HIS A 395 3.54 18.69 -0.05
C HIS A 395 2.31 18.25 0.75
N MET A 396 2.47 17.21 1.58
CA MET A 396 1.38 16.70 2.39
C MET A 396 0.84 17.75 3.38
N PHE A 397 1.71 18.45 4.08
CA PHE A 397 1.28 19.46 5.03
C PHE A 397 0.57 20.64 4.35
N VAL A 398 1.12 21.14 3.24
CA VAL A 398 0.58 22.31 2.50
C VAL A 398 -0.74 21.97 1.82
N HIS A 399 -0.89 20.78 1.24
CA HIS A 399 -2.09 20.45 0.47
C HIS A 399 -3.18 19.76 1.29
N PHE A 400 -2.82 18.98 2.31
CA PHE A 400 -3.75 18.17 3.10
C PHE A 400 -3.73 18.49 4.61
N GLY A 401 -2.56 18.53 5.23
CA GLY A 401 -2.41 18.44 6.68
C GLY A 401 -3.11 19.54 7.47
N TRP A 402 -2.88 20.81 7.15
CA TRP A 402 -3.51 21.91 7.87
C TRP A 402 -5.03 21.97 7.68
N LYS A 403 -5.52 21.54 6.50
CA LYS A 403 -6.96 21.45 6.22
C LYS A 403 -7.61 20.34 7.05
N ALA A 404 -6.92 19.20 7.18
CA ALA A 404 -7.33 18.11 8.07
C ALA A 404 -7.45 18.60 9.52
N ILE A 405 -6.45 19.34 10.03
CA ILE A 405 -6.47 19.90 11.38
C ILE A 405 -7.72 20.78 11.59
N ILE A 406 -7.97 21.70 10.67
CA ILE A 406 -9.14 22.59 10.75
C ILE A 406 -10.45 21.79 10.68
N GLY A 407 -10.54 20.83 9.77
CA GLY A 407 -11.74 19.99 9.60
C GLY A 407 -12.04 19.13 10.84
N ILE A 408 -11.02 18.53 11.45
CA ILE A 408 -11.13 17.79 12.71
C ILE A 408 -11.64 18.70 13.81
N ILE A 409 -11.07 19.90 13.96
CA ILE A 409 -11.48 20.85 15.00
C ILE A 409 -12.94 21.29 14.78
N ILE A 410 -13.31 21.70 13.57
CA ILE A 410 -14.67 22.15 13.24
C ILE A 410 -15.68 21.01 13.52
N SER A 411 -15.41 19.80 13.04
CA SER A 411 -16.29 18.65 13.21
C SER A 411 -16.49 18.32 14.70
N ASN A 412 -15.42 18.30 15.48
CA ASN A 412 -15.50 18.02 16.92
C ASN A 412 -16.22 19.13 17.69
N VAL A 413 -15.99 20.42 17.33
CA VAL A 413 -16.68 21.55 17.98
C VAL A 413 -18.18 21.49 17.68
N ILE A 414 -18.59 21.23 16.44
CA ILE A 414 -20.01 21.13 16.08
C ILE A 414 -20.68 20.02 16.90
N TYR A 415 -20.10 18.84 16.97
CA TYR A 415 -20.67 17.73 17.75
C TYR A 415 -20.63 17.99 19.25
N PHE A 416 -19.58 18.64 19.75
CA PHE A 416 -19.54 19.09 21.15
C PHE A 416 -20.71 20.03 21.48
N LEU A 417 -20.99 21.00 20.61
CA LEU A 417 -22.10 21.94 20.81
C LEU A 417 -23.46 21.24 20.74
N ILE A 418 -23.65 20.30 19.82
CA ILE A 418 -24.91 19.51 19.71
C ILE A 418 -25.15 18.71 21.01
N PHE A 419 -24.12 18.13 21.60
CA PHE A 419 -24.23 17.23 22.74
C PHE A 419 -23.88 17.88 24.08
N THR A 420 -23.82 19.21 24.18
CA THR A 420 -23.41 19.95 25.41
C THR A 420 -24.21 19.50 26.65
N LYS A 421 -25.51 19.26 26.52
CA LYS A 421 -26.37 18.81 27.65
C LYS A 421 -25.92 17.41 28.14
N GLU A 422 -25.59 16.52 27.21
CA GLU A 422 -25.16 15.16 27.53
C GLU A 422 -23.76 15.16 28.17
N PHE A 423 -22.84 16.01 27.70
CA PHE A 423 -21.52 16.18 28.36
C PHE A 423 -21.63 16.69 29.80
N LYS A 424 -22.58 17.59 30.08
CA LYS A 424 -22.86 18.03 31.48
C LYS A 424 -23.35 16.87 32.33
N ARG A 425 -24.28 16.03 31.82
CA ARG A 425 -24.73 14.84 32.51
C ARG A 425 -23.58 13.86 32.78
N LEU A 426 -22.72 13.60 31.80
CA LEU A 426 -21.58 12.69 31.94
C LEU A 426 -20.56 13.23 32.98
N ALA A 427 -20.35 14.54 33.05
CA ALA A 427 -19.46 15.15 34.05
C ALA A 427 -20.00 14.92 35.47
N GLU A 428 -21.30 15.02 35.69
CA GLU A 428 -21.91 14.72 36.98
C GLU A 428 -21.82 13.22 37.33
N VAL A 429 -22.05 12.33 36.33
CA VAL A 429 -21.84 10.88 36.54
C VAL A 429 -20.39 10.57 36.91
N GLN A 430 -19.42 11.19 36.25
CA GLN A 430 -18.00 11.03 36.61
C GLN A 430 -17.72 11.49 38.04
N ARG A 431 -18.25 12.64 38.43
CA ARG A 431 -18.08 13.20 39.79
C ARG A 431 -18.62 12.26 40.86
N LEU A 432 -19.78 11.67 40.60
CA LEU A 432 -20.39 10.71 41.54
C LEU A 432 -19.58 9.42 41.62
N ASN A 433 -19.12 8.89 40.44
CA ASN A 433 -18.32 7.65 40.40
C ASN A 433 -16.95 7.84 41.08
N SER A 434 -16.30 8.99 40.90
CA SER A 434 -14.98 9.27 41.52
C SER A 434 -14.99 9.30 43.04
N ALA A 435 -16.18 9.50 43.65
CA ALA A 435 -16.36 9.42 45.09
C ALA A 435 -16.34 7.96 45.63
N PHE A 436 -16.48 6.96 44.74
CA PHE A 436 -16.59 5.54 45.14
C PHE A 436 -15.47 4.65 44.59
N ASP A 437 -14.55 5.16 43.72
CA ASP A 437 -13.59 4.31 43.00
C ASP A 437 -12.17 4.46 43.57
N SER A 438 -11.75 3.43 44.31
CA SER A 438 -10.36 3.14 44.65
C SER A 438 -9.89 1.96 43.82
N SER A 439 -9.80 2.14 42.48
CA SER A 439 -9.41 1.05 41.57
C SER A 439 -7.90 0.81 41.60
N VAL A 440 -7.50 -0.38 42.01
CA VAL A 440 -6.16 -0.94 41.82
C VAL A 440 -5.99 -1.26 40.31
N PRO A 441 -4.83 -0.93 39.70
CA PRO A 441 -4.55 -1.33 38.31
C PRO A 441 -4.67 -2.86 38.15
N THR A 442 -5.56 -3.30 37.29
CA THR A 442 -5.91 -4.74 37.16
C THR A 442 -5.28 -5.45 35.98
N SER A 443 -4.57 -4.73 35.09
CA SER A 443 -3.93 -5.33 33.91
C SER A 443 -2.46 -4.95 33.77
N TRP A 444 -1.69 -5.82 33.13
CA TRP A 444 -0.29 -5.55 32.74
C TRP A 444 -0.16 -4.26 31.92
N GLU A 445 -1.16 -3.92 31.11
CA GLU A 445 -1.20 -2.72 30.28
C GLU A 445 -1.34 -1.43 31.11
N ASP A 446 -1.86 -1.53 32.34
CA ASP A 446 -2.03 -0.40 33.26
C ASP A 446 -0.77 -0.14 34.12
N ARG A 447 0.34 -0.86 33.88
CA ARG A 447 1.61 -0.63 34.60
C ARG A 447 2.07 0.81 34.45
N GLN A 448 2.28 1.47 35.55
CA GLN A 448 2.74 2.86 35.66
C GLN A 448 4.27 2.98 35.80
N ASP A 449 5.02 1.93 35.48
CA ASP A 449 6.48 1.97 35.54
C ASP A 449 7.04 3.13 34.73
N VAL A 450 7.91 3.90 35.37
CA VAL A 450 8.56 5.05 34.72
C VAL A 450 9.51 4.54 33.62
N ILE A 451 9.29 4.98 32.40
CA ILE A 451 10.20 4.70 31.30
C ILE A 451 11.29 5.78 31.30
N PRO A 452 12.58 5.42 31.35
CA PRO A 452 13.67 6.39 31.29
C PRO A 452 13.70 7.18 29.98
N ALA A 453 14.13 8.44 30.04
CA ALA A 453 14.17 9.33 28.87
C ALA A 453 15.02 8.78 27.70
N TRP A 454 16.11 8.06 28.03
CA TRP A 454 16.95 7.44 26.98
C TRP A 454 16.22 6.35 26.19
N VAL A 455 15.28 5.61 26.81
CA VAL A 455 14.46 4.58 26.14
C VAL A 455 13.50 5.25 25.14
N TYR A 456 12.89 6.37 25.52
CA TYR A 456 12.11 7.19 24.57
C TYR A 456 12.98 7.69 23.43
N GLY A 457 14.17 8.24 23.74
CA GLY A 457 15.10 8.76 22.74
C GLY A 457 15.51 7.72 21.70
N ILE A 458 15.87 6.51 22.14
CA ILE A 458 16.24 5.41 21.23
C ILE A 458 15.03 4.95 20.41
N SER A 459 13.84 4.84 21.01
CA SER A 459 12.64 4.44 20.27
C SER A 459 12.26 5.47 19.20
N ILE A 460 12.33 6.75 19.51
CA ILE A 460 12.12 7.85 18.55
C ILE A 460 13.21 7.82 17.46
N PHE A 461 14.46 7.58 17.82
CA PHE A 461 15.56 7.47 16.85
C PHE A 461 15.26 6.40 15.79
N PHE A 462 14.84 5.19 16.19
CA PHE A 462 14.52 4.14 15.24
C PHE A 462 13.26 4.46 14.41
N LEU A 463 12.29 5.18 14.95
CA LEU A 463 11.14 5.67 14.20
C LEU A 463 11.60 6.65 13.10
N VAL A 464 12.41 7.65 13.47
CA VAL A 464 12.96 8.65 12.53
C VAL A 464 13.88 7.98 11.51
N TRP A 465 14.72 7.02 11.92
CA TRP A 465 15.57 6.22 11.04
C TRP A 465 14.75 5.53 9.96
N THR A 466 13.67 4.84 10.36
CA THR A 466 12.79 4.13 9.42
C THR A 466 12.16 5.08 8.42
N VAL A 467 11.68 6.24 8.86
CA VAL A 467 11.08 7.27 7.99
C VAL A 467 12.13 7.87 7.04
N TYR A 468 13.32 8.21 7.55
CA TYR A 468 14.38 8.81 6.75
C TYR A 468 14.86 7.88 5.62
N PHE A 469 14.94 6.58 5.89
CA PHE A 469 15.35 5.56 4.93
C PHE A 469 14.18 4.81 4.30
N ALA A 470 12.97 5.38 4.23
CA ALA A 470 11.76 4.72 3.75
C ALA A 470 11.89 4.09 2.35
N HIS A 471 12.73 4.67 1.48
CA HIS A 471 12.98 4.17 0.12
C HIS A 471 14.13 3.15 0.02
N HIS A 472 14.75 2.79 1.15
CA HIS A 472 15.89 1.87 1.21
C HIS A 472 15.58 0.65 2.11
N PRO A 473 14.90 -0.40 1.57
CA PRO A 473 14.41 -1.54 2.36
C PRO A 473 15.50 -2.20 3.21
N ALA A 474 16.68 -2.43 2.66
CA ALA A 474 17.78 -3.06 3.38
C ALA A 474 18.20 -2.24 4.63
N ILE A 475 18.15 -0.90 4.54
CA ILE A 475 18.57 -0.01 5.64
C ILE A 475 17.49 0.07 6.72
N PHE A 476 16.22 0.29 6.36
CA PHE A 476 15.18 0.39 7.39
C PHE A 476 14.86 -0.97 8.03
N VAL A 477 14.93 -2.09 7.29
CA VAL A 477 14.80 -3.43 7.86
C VAL A 477 15.98 -3.74 8.77
N GLY A 478 17.22 -3.39 8.37
CA GLY A 478 18.40 -3.50 9.23
C GLY A 478 18.23 -2.70 10.55
N GLY A 479 17.78 -1.45 10.45
CA GLY A 479 17.44 -0.63 11.62
C GLY A 479 16.36 -1.26 12.50
N PHE A 480 15.35 -1.87 11.90
CA PHE A 480 14.31 -2.61 12.62
C PHE A 480 14.87 -3.81 13.39
N LEU A 481 15.79 -4.57 12.82
CA LEU A 481 16.44 -5.68 13.53
C LEU A 481 17.26 -5.17 14.73
N PHE A 482 17.95 -4.04 14.62
CA PHE A 482 18.59 -3.39 15.76
C PHE A 482 17.57 -2.94 16.81
N PHE A 483 16.45 -2.38 16.39
CA PHE A 483 15.35 -2.03 17.29
C PHE A 483 14.82 -3.26 18.04
N LEU A 484 14.63 -4.39 17.37
CA LEU A 484 14.23 -5.64 18.04
C LEU A 484 15.27 -6.08 19.07
N GLY A 485 16.56 -6.03 18.74
CA GLY A 485 17.65 -6.30 19.69
C GLY A 485 17.61 -5.36 20.90
N PHE A 486 17.36 -4.09 20.67
CA PHE A 486 17.18 -3.09 21.75
C PHE A 486 15.98 -3.44 22.65
N THR A 487 14.86 -3.86 22.09
CA THR A 487 13.68 -4.23 22.87
C THR A 487 13.90 -5.50 23.68
N MET A 488 14.66 -6.47 23.14
CA MET A 488 15.06 -7.68 23.88
C MET A 488 16.01 -7.35 25.04
N ALA A 489 16.85 -6.33 24.90
CA ALA A 489 17.76 -5.87 25.94
C ALA A 489 17.06 -5.02 27.03
N THR A 490 15.85 -4.55 26.77
CA THR A 490 15.09 -3.66 27.67
C THR A 490 13.67 -4.19 27.97
N PRO A 491 13.50 -5.50 28.30
CA PRO A 491 12.17 -6.11 28.40
C PRO A 491 11.30 -5.50 29.49
N GLN A 492 11.90 -4.93 30.55
CA GLN A 492 11.18 -4.25 31.63
C GLN A 492 10.45 -2.98 31.18
N TYR A 493 10.89 -2.35 30.09
CA TYR A 493 10.29 -1.13 29.53
C TYR A 493 9.41 -1.39 28.31
N GLN A 494 9.32 -2.64 27.87
CA GLN A 494 8.55 -3.02 26.68
C GLN A 494 7.27 -3.78 27.04
N ASN A 495 6.31 -3.77 26.15
CA ASN A 495 5.17 -4.69 26.16
C ASN A 495 5.47 -5.89 25.25
N ALA A 496 4.68 -6.96 25.37
CA ALA A 496 4.71 -8.02 24.37
C ALA A 496 4.38 -7.44 22.99
N PHE A 497 5.29 -7.64 22.02
CA PHE A 497 5.08 -7.16 20.65
C PHE A 497 3.94 -7.91 19.98
N SER A 498 2.97 -7.17 19.48
CA SER A 498 2.00 -7.69 18.54
C SER A 498 2.51 -7.47 17.11
N ILE A 499 3.29 -8.42 16.59
CA ILE A 499 3.79 -8.39 15.21
C ILE A 499 2.69 -8.82 14.23
N LYS A 500 1.67 -9.56 14.71
CA LYS A 500 0.62 -10.15 13.86
C LYS A 500 -0.10 -9.09 13.00
N VAL A 501 -0.61 -8.05 13.62
CA VAL A 501 -1.39 -7.01 12.91
C VAL A 501 -0.54 -6.26 11.87
N PRO A 502 0.67 -5.76 12.19
CA PRO A 502 1.53 -5.14 11.19
C PRO A 502 1.85 -6.03 9.98
N LEU A 503 2.15 -7.31 10.23
CA LEU A 503 2.42 -8.24 9.14
C LEU A 503 1.18 -8.56 8.29
N LEU A 504 0.00 -8.65 8.90
CA LEU A 504 -1.24 -8.86 8.15
C LEU A 504 -1.57 -7.64 7.28
N VAL A 505 -1.38 -6.43 7.77
CA VAL A 505 -1.56 -5.20 6.97
C VAL A 505 -0.56 -5.16 5.81
N ALA A 506 0.71 -5.50 6.05
CA ALA A 506 1.70 -5.59 4.98
C ALA A 506 1.34 -6.66 3.94
N PHE A 507 0.82 -7.81 4.37
CA PHE A 507 0.36 -8.87 3.49
C PHE A 507 -0.85 -8.45 2.64
N PHE A 508 -1.81 -7.73 3.24
CA PHE A 508 -2.91 -7.10 2.53
C PHE A 508 -2.40 -6.15 1.43
N LEU A 509 -1.50 -5.23 1.78
CA LEU A 509 -0.93 -4.28 0.84
C LEU A 509 -0.13 -4.97 -0.28
N ALA A 510 0.65 -6.00 0.05
CA ALA A 510 1.38 -6.79 -0.95
C ALA A 510 0.42 -7.49 -1.93
N GLY A 511 -0.66 -8.10 -1.43
CA GLY A 511 -1.71 -8.69 -2.26
C GLY A 511 -2.40 -7.67 -3.16
N LEU A 512 -2.67 -6.49 -2.63
CA LEU A 512 -3.23 -5.37 -3.38
C LEU A 512 -2.28 -4.90 -4.50
N LEU A 513 -0.98 -4.80 -4.22
CA LEU A 513 0.04 -4.43 -5.23
C LEU A 513 0.07 -5.43 -6.38
N ILE A 514 0.11 -6.73 -6.07
CA ILE A 514 0.18 -7.79 -7.07
C ILE A 514 -1.05 -7.79 -7.97
N MET A 515 -2.25 -7.84 -7.41
CA MET A 515 -3.49 -7.95 -8.19
C MET A 515 -3.94 -6.59 -8.76
N GLY A 516 -3.68 -5.51 -8.05
CA GLY A 516 -4.04 -4.16 -8.47
C GLY A 516 -3.12 -3.61 -9.56
N GLY A 517 -1.85 -4.02 -9.59
CA GLY A 517 -0.88 -3.56 -10.58
C GLY A 517 -1.29 -3.89 -12.03
N VAL A 518 -2.06 -4.94 -12.23
CA VAL A 518 -2.57 -5.32 -13.56
C VAL A 518 -3.91 -4.67 -13.91
N GLN A 519 -4.52 -3.87 -13.03
CA GLN A 519 -5.83 -3.24 -13.26
C GLN A 519 -5.76 -1.98 -14.13
N GLY A 520 -4.58 -1.52 -14.50
CA GLY A 520 -4.37 -0.31 -15.29
C GLY A 520 -5.16 -0.28 -16.61
N TRP A 521 -5.45 -1.44 -17.19
CA TRP A 521 -6.14 -1.56 -18.48
C TRP A 521 -7.56 -0.93 -18.48
N TRP A 522 -8.30 -1.03 -17.41
CA TRP A 522 -9.63 -0.42 -17.28
C TRP A 522 -9.59 0.89 -16.47
N MET A 523 -8.66 0.99 -15.49
CA MET A 523 -8.52 2.19 -14.67
C MET A 523 -8.13 3.41 -15.49
N GLN A 524 -7.22 3.27 -16.46
CA GLN A 524 -6.76 4.40 -17.26
C GLN A 524 -7.90 5.09 -18.02
N PRO A 525 -8.72 4.42 -18.85
CA PRO A 525 -9.80 5.09 -19.57
C PRO A 525 -10.91 5.59 -18.63
N VAL A 526 -11.16 4.91 -17.52
CA VAL A 526 -12.15 5.36 -16.52
C VAL A 526 -11.68 6.63 -15.84
N LEU A 527 -10.43 6.70 -15.36
CA LEU A 527 -9.92 7.91 -14.71
C LEU A 527 -9.75 9.09 -15.67
N GLN A 528 -9.45 8.82 -16.94
CA GLN A 528 -9.46 9.88 -17.97
C GLN A 528 -10.87 10.45 -18.14
N ALA A 529 -11.88 9.61 -18.27
CA ALA A 529 -13.27 10.05 -18.36
C ALA A 529 -13.73 10.79 -17.09
N LEU A 530 -13.27 10.40 -15.90
CA LEU A 530 -13.55 11.10 -14.65
C LEU A 530 -12.83 12.46 -14.58
N ALA A 531 -11.60 12.54 -15.09
CA ALA A 531 -10.86 13.81 -15.16
C ALA A 531 -11.58 14.84 -16.02
N ASP A 532 -12.25 14.39 -17.11
CA ASP A 532 -13.06 15.24 -17.97
C ASP A 532 -14.30 15.83 -17.26
N LEU A 533 -14.79 15.17 -16.19
CA LEU A 533 -15.87 15.68 -15.33
C LEU A 533 -15.39 16.76 -14.34
N GLY A 534 -14.09 16.95 -14.21
CA GLY A 534 -13.45 17.91 -13.31
C GLY A 534 -13.12 17.35 -11.92
N ALA A 535 -12.26 18.08 -11.22
CA ALA A 535 -11.67 17.62 -9.95
C ALA A 535 -12.67 17.45 -8.81
N THR A 536 -13.68 18.33 -8.70
CA THR A 536 -14.73 18.22 -7.67
C THR A 536 -15.55 16.93 -7.82
N ALA A 537 -15.94 16.59 -9.05
CA ALA A 537 -16.68 15.37 -9.35
C ALA A 537 -15.79 14.13 -9.07
N THR A 538 -14.52 14.17 -9.49
CA THR A 538 -13.54 13.12 -9.20
C THR A 538 -13.37 12.91 -7.71
N MET A 539 -13.24 13.97 -6.91
CA MET A 539 -13.14 13.89 -5.46
C MET A 539 -14.40 13.28 -4.83
N GLY A 540 -15.57 13.69 -5.27
CA GLY A 540 -16.85 13.15 -4.79
C GLY A 540 -16.99 11.66 -5.09
N LEU A 541 -16.66 11.25 -6.32
CA LEU A 541 -16.68 9.84 -6.73
C LEU A 541 -15.66 8.99 -5.96
N ALA A 542 -14.44 9.51 -5.75
CA ALA A 542 -13.44 8.84 -4.93
C ALA A 542 -13.93 8.65 -3.48
N SER A 543 -14.60 9.65 -2.90
CA SER A 543 -15.20 9.54 -1.55
C SER A 543 -16.29 8.47 -1.50
N ILE A 544 -17.14 8.39 -2.51
CA ILE A 544 -18.21 7.38 -2.59
C ILE A 544 -17.60 5.99 -2.79
N LEU A 545 -16.65 5.84 -3.70
CA LEU A 545 -15.98 4.55 -3.93
C LEU A 545 -15.29 4.04 -2.67
N THR A 546 -14.65 4.94 -1.92
CA THR A 546 -14.00 4.59 -0.66
C THR A 546 -15.00 4.13 0.40
N ALA A 547 -16.22 4.66 0.43
CA ALA A 547 -17.25 4.18 1.36
C ALA A 547 -17.56 2.68 1.19
N PHE A 548 -17.33 2.14 -0.01
CA PHE A 548 -17.53 0.71 -0.37
C PHE A 548 -16.22 -0.06 -0.58
N ASN A 549 -15.07 0.58 -0.45
CA ASN A 549 -13.77 -0.06 -0.63
C ASN A 549 -12.74 0.63 0.27
N ASP A 550 -11.62 -0.05 0.55
CA ASP A 550 -10.51 0.53 1.29
C ASP A 550 -9.88 1.71 0.55
N ASN A 551 -9.57 2.79 1.28
CA ASN A 551 -9.00 4.02 0.72
C ASN A 551 -7.62 3.82 0.08
N ALA A 552 -6.79 2.90 0.61
CA ALA A 552 -5.50 2.56 0.02
C ALA A 552 -5.67 1.87 -1.34
N SER A 553 -6.70 1.05 -1.51
CA SER A 553 -7.03 0.44 -2.81
C SER A 553 -7.38 1.48 -3.85
N VAL A 554 -8.21 2.48 -3.50
CA VAL A 554 -8.62 3.56 -4.43
C VAL A 554 -7.41 4.38 -4.87
N THR A 555 -6.54 4.79 -3.95
CA THR A 555 -5.36 5.58 -4.28
C THR A 555 -4.33 4.77 -5.05
N PHE A 556 -4.06 3.52 -4.63
CA PHE A 556 -3.12 2.65 -5.33
C PHE A 556 -3.53 2.39 -6.79
N LEU A 557 -4.79 2.00 -7.02
CA LEU A 557 -5.29 1.76 -8.38
C LEU A 557 -5.15 3.00 -9.26
N SER A 558 -5.42 4.18 -8.71
CA SER A 558 -5.26 5.44 -9.42
C SER A 558 -3.79 5.72 -9.75
N SER A 559 -2.86 5.29 -8.91
CA SER A 559 -1.41 5.44 -9.13
C SER A 559 -0.86 4.55 -10.26
N THR A 560 -1.62 3.56 -10.71
CA THR A 560 -1.24 2.72 -11.86
C THR A 560 -1.44 3.44 -13.20
N VAL A 561 -2.17 4.56 -13.20
CA VAL A 561 -2.44 5.33 -14.40
C VAL A 561 -1.34 6.37 -14.63
N PRO A 562 -0.58 6.28 -15.73
CA PRO A 562 0.43 7.27 -16.06
C PRO A 562 -0.21 8.64 -16.35
N SER A 563 0.54 9.71 -16.06
CA SER A 563 0.23 11.08 -16.54
C SER A 563 -1.12 11.66 -16.10
N LEU A 564 -1.60 11.31 -14.88
CA LEU A 564 -2.72 12.02 -14.28
C LEU A 564 -2.29 13.47 -13.92
N PRO A 565 -3.13 14.48 -14.26
CA PRO A 565 -2.89 15.86 -13.84
C PRO A 565 -2.83 15.99 -12.32
N GLU A 566 -2.01 16.93 -11.80
CA GLU A 566 -1.80 17.09 -10.36
C GLU A 566 -3.10 17.37 -9.58
N HIS A 567 -3.98 18.22 -10.11
CA HIS A 567 -5.28 18.51 -9.50
C HIS A 567 -6.20 17.29 -9.42
N ILE A 568 -6.08 16.32 -10.37
CA ILE A 568 -6.82 15.05 -10.34
C ILE A 568 -6.21 14.09 -9.33
N ARG A 569 -4.87 14.00 -9.24
CA ARG A 569 -4.17 13.23 -8.19
C ARG A 569 -4.59 13.70 -6.80
N TYR A 570 -4.58 15.02 -6.60
CA TYR A 570 -5.07 15.63 -5.36
C TYR A 570 -6.53 15.26 -5.09
N ALA A 571 -7.42 15.43 -6.07
CA ALA A 571 -8.86 15.16 -5.92
C ALA A 571 -9.13 13.70 -5.53
N ILE A 572 -8.42 12.74 -6.15
CA ILE A 572 -8.56 11.32 -5.83
C ILE A 572 -8.14 11.03 -4.39
N VAL A 573 -6.98 11.52 -3.97
CA VAL A 573 -6.48 11.27 -2.60
C VAL A 573 -7.33 11.99 -1.57
N ALA A 574 -7.68 13.26 -1.81
CA ALA A 574 -8.57 14.03 -0.95
C ALA A 574 -9.93 13.32 -0.79
N GLY A 575 -10.49 12.80 -1.89
CA GLY A 575 -11.72 12.02 -1.87
C GLY A 575 -11.57 10.70 -1.10
N ALA A 576 -10.51 9.96 -1.33
CA ALA A 576 -10.27 8.68 -0.68
C ALA A 576 -10.12 8.83 0.85
N VAL A 577 -9.34 9.79 1.33
CA VAL A 577 -9.18 10.01 2.78
C VAL A 577 -10.45 10.60 3.41
N THR A 578 -11.21 11.40 2.67
CA THR A 578 -12.50 11.95 3.11
C THR A 578 -13.56 10.84 3.28
N GLY A 579 -13.62 9.91 2.33
CA GLY A 579 -14.56 8.78 2.37
C GLY A 579 -14.22 7.71 3.41
N GLY A 580 -12.96 7.65 3.87
CA GLY A 580 -12.44 6.58 4.73
C GLY A 580 -13.11 6.44 6.11
N GLY A 581 -13.85 7.45 6.56
CA GLY A 581 -14.60 7.40 7.81
C GLY A 581 -16.07 7.00 7.68
N LEU A 582 -16.61 6.88 6.45
CA LEU A 582 -18.05 6.67 6.22
C LEU A 582 -18.55 5.29 6.65
N THR A 583 -17.71 4.28 6.53
CA THR A 583 -18.06 2.89 6.86
C THR A 583 -16.90 2.20 7.57
N VAL A 584 -17.15 1.03 8.11
CA VAL A 584 -16.12 0.22 8.77
C VAL A 584 -15.06 -0.26 7.79
N ILE A 585 -15.46 -0.57 6.56
CA ILE A 585 -14.56 -1.12 5.52
C ILE A 585 -13.82 -0.05 4.73
N ALA A 586 -14.20 1.20 4.86
CA ALA A 586 -13.65 2.31 4.10
C ALA A 586 -12.17 2.63 4.42
N ASN A 587 -11.67 2.19 5.57
CA ASN A 587 -10.28 2.36 5.97
C ASN A 587 -9.83 1.20 6.86
N ALA A 588 -8.64 0.66 6.61
CA ALA A 588 -8.06 -0.49 7.28
C ALA A 588 -8.08 -0.44 8.83
N PRO A 589 -7.85 0.70 9.52
CA PRO A 589 -7.91 0.77 10.98
C PRO A 589 -9.33 0.74 11.58
N ASN A 590 -10.38 1.00 10.81
CA ASN A 590 -11.75 1.10 11.33
C ASN A 590 -12.26 -0.18 12.03
N PRO A 591 -12.00 -1.40 11.52
CA PRO A 591 -12.36 -2.64 12.20
C PRO A 591 -11.79 -2.76 13.62
N ALA A 592 -10.56 -2.27 13.85
CA ALA A 592 -9.97 -2.27 15.19
C ALA A 592 -10.73 -1.36 16.16
N GLY A 593 -11.10 -0.16 15.71
CA GLY A 593 -11.98 0.75 16.46
C GLY A 593 -13.34 0.11 16.76
N GLN A 594 -13.94 -0.53 15.77
CA GLN A 594 -15.21 -1.27 15.93
C GLN A 594 -15.08 -2.41 16.95
N ALA A 595 -14.03 -3.22 16.87
CA ALA A 595 -13.82 -4.37 17.77
C ALA A 595 -13.70 -3.94 19.23
N ILE A 596 -12.99 -2.83 19.51
CA ILE A 596 -12.79 -2.31 20.86
C ILE A 596 -14.07 -1.68 21.43
N LEU A 597 -14.79 -0.90 20.61
CA LEU A 597 -15.92 -0.10 21.06
C LEU A 597 -17.28 -0.81 20.87
N GLY A 598 -17.35 -1.87 20.07
CA GLY A 598 -18.59 -2.58 19.71
C GLY A 598 -19.37 -3.09 20.93
N LYS A 599 -18.71 -3.46 22.01
CA LYS A 599 -19.31 -3.92 23.27
C LYS A 599 -20.20 -2.87 23.97
N TYR A 600 -20.07 -1.59 23.60
CA TYR A 600 -20.89 -0.50 24.14
C TYR A 600 -22.17 -0.25 23.36
N PHE A 601 -22.41 -1.00 22.27
CA PHE A 601 -23.60 -0.93 21.45
C PHE A 601 -24.45 -2.19 21.68
N LYS A 602 -25.66 -2.03 22.23
CA LYS A 602 -26.52 -3.15 22.69
C LYS A 602 -26.79 -4.20 21.61
N ASP A 603 -27.09 -3.74 20.39
CA ASP A 603 -27.48 -4.59 19.26
C ASP A 603 -26.36 -4.67 18.19
N GLY A 604 -25.12 -4.35 18.59
CA GLY A 604 -24.01 -4.16 17.66
C GLY A 604 -24.06 -2.80 16.96
N ILE A 605 -23.03 -2.53 16.14
CA ILE A 605 -22.93 -1.26 15.43
C ILE A 605 -23.73 -1.35 14.13
N SER A 606 -24.78 -0.51 14.02
CA SER A 606 -25.57 -0.35 12.80
C SER A 606 -24.79 0.44 11.76
N ALA A 607 -24.56 -0.16 10.59
CA ALA A 607 -23.84 0.49 9.48
C ALA A 607 -24.56 1.77 9.01
N LEU A 608 -25.89 1.77 8.96
CA LEU A 608 -26.67 2.93 8.57
C LEU A 608 -26.54 4.09 9.57
N GLN A 609 -26.60 3.82 10.88
CA GLN A 609 -26.44 4.86 11.88
C GLN A 609 -25.02 5.42 11.88
N LEU A 610 -24.00 4.56 11.73
CA LEU A 610 -22.62 5.00 11.59
C LEU A 610 -22.46 5.94 10.39
N PHE A 611 -22.97 5.53 9.22
CA PHE A 611 -22.93 6.32 8.00
C PHE A 611 -23.61 7.69 8.17
N LEU A 612 -24.80 7.72 8.76
CA LEU A 612 -25.55 8.98 8.97
C LEU A 612 -24.79 9.95 9.88
N TRP A 613 -24.19 9.44 10.98
CA TRP A 613 -23.38 10.27 11.86
C TRP A 613 -22.02 10.66 11.26
N ALA A 614 -21.46 9.86 10.36
CA ALA A 614 -20.23 10.18 9.65
C ALA A 614 -20.44 11.19 8.50
N ALA A 615 -21.66 11.30 7.95
CA ALA A 615 -21.94 12.11 6.79
C ALA A 615 -21.61 13.60 6.99
N LEU A 616 -21.97 14.16 8.15
CA LEU A 616 -21.71 15.60 8.43
C LEU A 616 -20.21 15.92 8.54
N PRO A 617 -19.39 15.23 9.35
CA PRO A 617 -17.95 15.52 9.39
C PRO A 617 -17.26 15.21 8.05
N THR A 618 -17.66 14.16 7.32
CA THR A 618 -17.17 13.89 5.97
C THR A 618 -17.48 15.04 5.02
N PHE A 619 -18.69 15.61 5.06
CA PHE A 619 -19.05 16.75 4.24
C PHE A 619 -18.24 18.01 4.58
N ILE A 620 -17.96 18.26 5.87
CA ILE A 620 -17.12 19.38 6.30
C ILE A 620 -15.69 19.23 5.72
N ILE A 621 -15.10 18.04 5.83
CA ILE A 621 -13.78 17.74 5.28
C ILE A 621 -13.79 17.88 3.75
N PHE A 622 -14.83 17.35 3.08
CA PHE A 622 -14.98 17.47 1.63
C PHE A 622 -14.98 18.95 1.20
N CYS A 623 -15.76 19.78 1.86
CA CYS A 623 -15.80 21.21 1.57
C CYS A 623 -14.43 21.87 1.75
N LEU A 624 -13.71 21.58 2.83
CA LEU A 624 -12.39 22.16 3.09
C LEU A 624 -11.36 21.75 2.03
N TYR A 625 -11.31 20.50 1.64
CA TYR A 625 -10.40 20.05 0.60
C TYR A 625 -10.76 20.59 -0.77
N ASN A 626 -12.06 20.69 -1.09
CA ASN A 626 -12.52 21.15 -2.39
C ASN A 626 -12.38 22.67 -2.55
N PHE A 627 -12.96 23.47 -1.64
CA PHE A 627 -13.02 24.92 -1.82
C PHE A 627 -11.67 25.62 -1.67
N ILE A 628 -10.80 25.13 -0.81
CA ILE A 628 -9.50 25.78 -0.58
C ILE A 628 -8.48 25.45 -1.67
N TYR A 629 -8.70 24.40 -2.45
CA TYR A 629 -7.80 24.03 -3.56
C TYR A 629 -8.32 24.50 -4.91
N PHE A 630 -9.63 24.40 -5.15
CA PHE A 630 -10.25 24.68 -6.44
C PHE A 630 -10.97 26.04 -6.49
N GLY A 631 -11.03 26.77 -5.40
CA GLY A 631 -11.66 28.08 -5.30
C GLY A 631 -10.74 29.28 -5.59
N ASN A 632 -9.47 29.00 -5.97
CA ASN A 632 -8.49 30.03 -6.36
C ASN A 632 -8.27 29.97 -7.89
#